data_a91c3b3d679b6506bf249f1f72f14fb0
#
_entry.id   a91c3b3d679b6506bf249f1f72f14fb0
#
_cell.length_a   1.000
_cell.length_b   1.000
_cell.length_c   1.000
_cell.angle_alpha   90.00
_cell.angle_beta   90.00
_cell.angle_gamma   90.00
#
_symmetry.space_group_name_H-M   'P 1'
#
loop_
_entity.id
_entity.type
_entity.pdbx_description
1 polymer ?
#
loop_
_entity_poly.entity_id
_entity_poly.type
_entity_poly.pdbx_seq_one_letter_code
_entity_poly.pdbx_strand_id
1 'polypeptide(L)'
;KTKVSKEKFLFLGKNKSLSWPTWLLPLVQKNHNNYIISLANLCRWLAKQAETLGVEIFPGFPASEVLFNDDGSVKGVVTQDMGIDKEGNKKDSYEPGIELHAKVTVFAEGCRGHLGKQLIEKYQLNQGKDPQQYGIGFKEIWDVKEENHEEGLVMHTAGWPLDNYTYGGSFVYHAENKQIYIGYVIGLDYQ
;
A
#
# COMPACT_ATOMS: atom_id res chain seq x y z
N LYS A 1 12.02 11.49 8.49
CA LYS A 1 12.54 10.11 8.29
C LYS A 1 13.48 9.74 9.43
N THR A 2 13.38 8.52 9.94
CA THR A 2 14.20 8.02 11.04
C THR A 2 15.18 6.96 10.52
N LYS A 3 16.48 7.11 10.79
CA LYS A 3 17.46 6.10 10.42
C LYS A 3 17.30 4.88 11.31
N VAL A 4 17.38 3.67 10.74
CA VAL A 4 17.39 2.43 11.53
C VAL A 4 18.64 2.39 12.39
N SER A 5 18.45 2.35 13.72
CA SER A 5 19.51 2.30 14.73
C SER A 5 19.70 0.89 15.27
N LYS A 6 18.61 0.09 15.32
CA LYS A 6 18.59 -1.25 15.89
C LYS A 6 17.58 -2.14 15.17
N GLU A 7 17.92 -3.39 15.08
CA GLU A 7 17.10 -4.41 14.42
C GLU A 7 16.90 -5.63 15.31
N LYS A 8 15.67 -6.16 15.32
CA LYS A 8 15.32 -7.40 16.00
C LYS A 8 14.48 -8.28 15.09
N PHE A 9 14.69 -9.57 15.17
CA PHE A 9 13.84 -10.58 14.57
C PHE A 9 13.42 -11.59 15.63
N LEU A 10 12.11 -11.82 15.79
CA LEU A 10 11.56 -12.70 16.80
C LEU A 10 10.74 -13.81 16.18
N PHE A 11 10.98 -15.04 16.60
CA PHE A 11 10.03 -16.13 16.40
C PHE A 11 9.10 -16.21 17.60
N LEU A 12 7.81 -16.08 17.34
CA LEU A 12 6.77 -16.09 18.36
C LEU A 12 6.18 -17.49 18.51
N GLY A 13 6.13 -17.98 19.74
CA GLY A 13 5.28 -19.07 20.14
C GLY A 13 4.13 -18.56 21.00
N LYS A 14 3.14 -19.39 21.35
CA LYS A 14 1.96 -19.00 22.11
C LYS A 14 2.29 -18.23 23.41
N ASN A 15 3.33 -18.63 24.14
CA ASN A 15 3.69 -18.06 25.43
C ASN A 15 5.19 -17.69 25.53
N LYS A 16 5.93 -17.77 24.44
CA LYS A 16 7.39 -17.56 24.41
C LYS A 16 7.76 -16.84 23.12
N SER A 17 8.88 -16.13 23.15
CA SER A 17 9.54 -15.62 21.95
C SER A 17 11.01 -16.02 21.95
N LEU A 18 11.54 -16.30 20.78
CA LEU A 18 12.95 -16.56 20.53
C LEU A 18 13.51 -15.44 19.66
N SER A 19 14.53 -14.75 20.18
CA SER A 19 15.25 -13.76 19.36
C SER A 19 16.20 -14.47 18.41
N TRP A 20 16.05 -14.17 17.10
CA TRP A 20 16.95 -14.70 16.07
C TRP A 20 18.11 -13.73 15.85
N PRO A 21 19.36 -14.21 15.72
CA PRO A 21 20.50 -13.34 15.44
C PRO A 21 20.36 -12.68 14.07
N THR A 22 20.30 -11.35 14.03
CA THR A 22 20.06 -10.60 12.80
C THR A 22 21.19 -10.74 11.77
N TRP A 23 22.42 -11.06 12.21
CA TRP A 23 23.52 -11.33 11.29
C TRP A 23 23.34 -12.59 10.43
N LEU A 24 22.50 -13.55 10.89
CA LEU A 24 22.12 -14.77 10.13
C LEU A 24 20.96 -14.53 9.16
N LEU A 25 20.30 -13.38 9.18
CA LEU A 25 19.23 -13.06 8.25
C LEU A 25 19.77 -12.91 6.82
N PRO A 26 18.98 -13.31 5.80
CA PRO A 26 19.28 -12.98 4.41
C PRO A 26 19.46 -11.46 4.21
N LEU A 27 20.29 -11.07 3.26
CA LEU A 27 20.58 -9.65 3.00
C LEU A 27 19.32 -8.82 2.76
N VAL A 28 18.32 -9.40 2.07
CA VAL A 28 17.03 -8.75 1.78
C VAL A 28 16.18 -8.45 3.02
N GLN A 29 16.47 -9.09 4.14
CA GLN A 29 15.78 -8.87 5.42
C GLN A 29 16.55 -7.97 6.37
N LYS A 30 17.79 -7.57 6.02
CA LYS A 30 18.62 -6.68 6.85
C LYS A 30 18.25 -5.22 6.60
N ASN A 31 18.02 -4.49 7.68
CA ASN A 31 17.60 -3.09 7.63
C ASN A 31 18.73 -2.11 7.99
N HIS A 32 19.95 -2.57 8.14
CA HIS A 32 21.09 -1.70 8.38
C HIS A 32 21.23 -0.64 7.29
N ASN A 33 21.36 0.63 7.67
CA ASN A 33 21.36 1.81 6.79
C ASN A 33 20.04 2.16 6.10
N ASN A 34 18.96 1.45 6.36
CA ASN A 34 17.62 1.81 5.91
C ASN A 34 17.03 2.96 6.75
N TYR A 35 15.89 3.45 6.29
CA TYR A 35 15.13 4.49 6.98
C TYR A 35 13.68 4.05 7.17
N ILE A 36 13.13 4.37 8.34
CA ILE A 36 11.69 4.33 8.59
C ILE A 36 11.09 5.63 8.05
N ILE A 37 10.05 5.53 7.24
CA ILE A 37 9.36 6.68 6.67
C ILE A 37 7.84 6.49 6.73
N SER A 38 7.10 7.59 6.82
CA SER A 38 5.68 7.60 6.52
C SER A 38 5.48 7.73 5.01
N LEU A 39 4.82 6.74 4.39
CA LEU A 39 4.50 6.80 2.95
C LEU A 39 3.58 7.97 2.62
N ALA A 40 2.65 8.32 3.52
CA ALA A 40 1.79 9.50 3.35
C ALA A 40 2.60 10.80 3.29
N ASN A 41 3.63 10.94 4.13
CA ASN A 41 4.53 12.10 4.08
C ASN A 41 5.38 12.11 2.81
N LEU A 42 5.84 10.94 2.37
CA LEU A 42 6.59 10.82 1.11
C LEU A 42 5.71 11.18 -0.08
N CYS A 43 4.47 10.67 -0.15
CA CYS A 43 3.54 11.02 -1.24
C CYS A 43 3.25 12.52 -1.28
N ARG A 44 3.00 13.16 -0.13
CA ARG A 44 2.81 14.63 -0.08
C ARG A 44 4.04 15.41 -0.55
N TRP A 45 5.23 14.94 -0.19
CA TRP A 45 6.46 15.58 -0.65
C TRP A 45 6.66 15.39 -2.16
N LEU A 46 6.43 14.16 -2.67
CA LEU A 46 6.53 13.86 -4.12
C LEU A 46 5.49 14.65 -4.93
N ALA A 47 4.26 14.78 -4.42
CA ALA A 47 3.23 15.59 -5.06
C ALA A 47 3.72 17.03 -5.29
N LYS A 48 4.29 17.68 -4.26
CA LYS A 48 4.86 19.02 -4.38
C LYS A 48 5.98 19.09 -5.42
N GLN A 49 6.85 18.05 -5.50
CA GLN A 49 7.89 18.02 -6.53
C GLN A 49 7.29 17.87 -7.93
N ALA A 50 6.27 17.02 -8.10
CA ALA A 50 5.58 16.84 -9.36
C ALA A 50 4.90 18.15 -9.84
N GLU A 51 4.20 18.85 -8.94
CA GLU A 51 3.56 20.15 -9.23
C GLU A 51 4.60 21.19 -9.69
N THR A 52 5.79 21.23 -9.08
CA THR A 52 6.86 22.16 -9.53
C THR A 52 7.38 21.83 -10.93
N LEU A 53 7.17 20.61 -11.41
CA LEU A 53 7.50 20.18 -12.77
C LEU A 53 6.33 20.33 -13.76
N GLY A 54 5.22 20.95 -13.33
CA GLY A 54 4.05 21.21 -14.16
C GLY A 54 3.05 20.06 -14.22
N VAL A 55 3.14 19.08 -13.31
CA VAL A 55 2.13 18.02 -13.19
C VAL A 55 0.93 18.56 -12.41
N GLU A 56 -0.24 18.42 -12.98
CA GLU A 56 -1.50 18.72 -12.28
C GLU A 56 -1.97 17.51 -11.47
N ILE A 57 -2.32 17.73 -10.20
CA ILE A 57 -2.77 16.69 -9.29
C ILE A 57 -4.19 17.02 -8.82
N PHE A 58 -5.13 16.12 -9.05
CA PHE A 58 -6.53 16.28 -8.73
C PHE A 58 -6.97 15.29 -7.62
N PRO A 59 -6.73 15.60 -6.34
CA PRO A 59 -7.19 14.75 -5.26
C PRO A 59 -8.72 14.76 -5.16
N GLY A 60 -9.32 13.60 -4.90
CA GLY A 60 -10.76 13.46 -4.77
C GLY A 60 -11.53 13.27 -6.09
N PHE A 61 -10.85 13.15 -7.22
CA PHE A 61 -11.45 12.84 -8.51
C PHE A 61 -11.14 11.40 -8.93
N PRO A 62 -11.92 10.41 -8.47
CA PRO A 62 -11.71 9.02 -8.86
C PRO A 62 -12.06 8.82 -10.33
N ALA A 63 -11.23 8.09 -11.05
CA ALA A 63 -11.60 7.59 -12.38
C ALA A 63 -12.57 6.42 -12.23
N SER A 64 -13.68 6.42 -12.99
CA SER A 64 -14.74 5.42 -12.92
C SER A 64 -14.76 4.46 -14.09
N GLU A 65 -14.28 4.90 -15.26
CA GLU A 65 -14.35 4.14 -16.49
C GLU A 65 -13.12 4.35 -17.36
N VAL A 66 -12.73 3.32 -18.11
CA VAL A 66 -11.69 3.41 -19.14
C VAL A 66 -12.33 3.72 -20.49
N LEU A 67 -11.85 4.77 -21.14
CA LEU A 67 -12.24 5.11 -22.51
C LEU A 67 -11.36 4.39 -23.53
N PHE A 68 -11.98 3.91 -24.58
CA PHE A 68 -11.32 3.21 -25.67
C PHE A 68 -11.56 3.90 -27.02
N ASN A 69 -10.57 3.82 -27.90
CA ASN A 69 -10.71 4.15 -29.30
C ASN A 69 -11.41 3.00 -30.05
N ASP A 70 -11.85 3.27 -31.29
CA ASP A 70 -12.50 2.26 -32.15
C ASP A 70 -11.60 1.04 -32.44
N ASP A 71 -10.29 1.24 -32.45
CA ASP A 71 -9.29 0.17 -32.59
C ASP A 71 -9.07 -0.64 -31.31
N GLY A 72 -9.76 -0.30 -30.23
CA GLY A 72 -9.67 -0.94 -28.94
C GLY A 72 -8.51 -0.46 -28.06
N SER A 73 -7.67 0.47 -28.49
CA SER A 73 -6.63 1.08 -27.67
C SER A 73 -7.23 2.01 -26.60
N VAL A 74 -6.51 2.23 -25.50
CA VAL A 74 -6.95 3.13 -24.43
C VAL A 74 -6.86 4.58 -24.93
N LYS A 75 -7.98 5.30 -24.86
CA LYS A 75 -8.10 6.73 -25.18
C LYS A 75 -7.86 7.61 -23.95
N GLY A 76 -8.25 7.13 -22.79
CA GLY A 76 -8.19 7.87 -21.53
C GLY A 76 -9.10 7.27 -20.46
N VAL A 77 -9.59 8.11 -19.57
CA VAL A 77 -10.53 7.73 -18.48
C VAL A 77 -11.65 8.74 -18.34
N VAL A 78 -12.77 8.32 -17.73
CA VAL A 78 -13.84 9.20 -17.25
C VAL A 78 -13.74 9.30 -15.73
N THR A 79 -13.87 10.50 -15.18
CA THR A 79 -14.00 10.69 -13.73
C THR A 79 -15.42 10.33 -13.28
N GLN A 80 -15.57 9.97 -12.03
CA GLN A 80 -16.88 9.67 -11.45
C GLN A 80 -17.73 10.95 -11.35
N ASP A 81 -19.05 10.82 -11.55
CA ASP A 81 -20.00 11.85 -11.19
C ASP A 81 -19.90 12.18 -9.70
N MET A 82 -19.90 13.45 -9.36
CA MET A 82 -19.86 13.94 -8.00
C MET A 82 -21.26 14.39 -7.53
N GLY A 83 -21.45 14.47 -6.20
CA GLY A 83 -22.72 14.97 -5.67
C GLY A 83 -23.92 14.03 -5.87
N ILE A 84 -23.70 12.71 -5.88
CA ILE A 84 -24.74 11.68 -5.86
C ILE A 84 -24.94 11.18 -4.43
N ASP A 85 -26.19 10.98 -3.99
CA ASP A 85 -26.49 10.39 -2.69
C ASP A 85 -26.39 8.84 -2.72
N LYS A 86 -26.66 8.18 -1.57
CA LYS A 86 -26.59 6.73 -1.46
C LYS A 86 -27.66 6.01 -2.25
N GLU A 87 -28.76 6.67 -2.53
CA GLU A 87 -29.92 6.19 -3.29
C GLU A 87 -29.77 6.43 -4.81
N GLY A 88 -28.69 7.13 -5.22
CA GLY A 88 -28.39 7.44 -6.62
C GLY A 88 -28.99 8.75 -7.13
N ASN A 89 -29.59 9.59 -6.26
CA ASN A 89 -30.17 10.86 -6.67
C ASN A 89 -29.11 11.97 -6.72
N LYS A 90 -29.29 12.89 -7.64
CA LYS A 90 -28.42 14.07 -7.77
C LYS A 90 -28.75 15.07 -6.66
N LYS A 91 -27.72 15.52 -5.95
CA LYS A 91 -27.77 16.61 -4.97
C LYS A 91 -27.61 17.96 -5.68
N ASP A 92 -27.82 19.05 -4.96
CA ASP A 92 -27.57 20.41 -5.49
C ASP A 92 -26.10 20.64 -5.92
N SER A 93 -25.17 19.84 -5.33
CA SER A 93 -23.74 19.83 -5.67
C SER A 93 -23.38 18.80 -6.75
N TYR A 94 -24.33 18.36 -7.56
CA TYR A 94 -24.06 17.41 -8.63
C TYR A 94 -23.17 18.01 -9.72
N GLU A 95 -22.10 17.32 -10.03
CA GLU A 95 -21.21 17.61 -11.15
C GLU A 95 -21.00 16.31 -11.96
N PRO A 96 -21.23 16.33 -13.28
CA PRO A 96 -21.00 15.15 -14.11
C PRO A 96 -19.51 14.87 -14.21
N GLY A 97 -19.17 13.58 -14.36
CA GLY A 97 -17.83 13.14 -14.69
C GLY A 97 -17.35 13.74 -16.02
N ILE A 98 -16.05 13.92 -16.15
CA ILE A 98 -15.41 14.46 -17.35
C ILE A 98 -14.50 13.42 -17.99
N GLU A 99 -14.39 13.45 -19.30
CA GLU A 99 -13.43 12.64 -20.06
C GLU A 99 -12.05 13.29 -20.04
N LEU A 100 -11.05 12.50 -19.65
CA LEU A 100 -9.65 12.89 -19.69
C LEU A 100 -8.94 12.04 -20.76
N HIS A 101 -8.55 12.66 -21.84
CA HIS A 101 -7.88 12.01 -22.96
C HIS A 101 -6.36 12.15 -22.83
N ALA A 102 -5.62 11.09 -23.12
CA ALA A 102 -4.16 11.09 -23.05
C ALA A 102 -3.54 10.18 -24.12
N LYS A 103 -2.33 10.53 -24.56
CA LYS A 103 -1.53 9.65 -25.44
C LYS A 103 -1.10 8.37 -24.74
N VAL A 104 -0.90 8.43 -23.43
CA VAL A 104 -0.53 7.29 -22.57
C VAL A 104 -1.29 7.45 -21.25
N THR A 105 -1.92 6.38 -20.78
CA THR A 105 -2.59 6.32 -19.48
C THR A 105 -1.89 5.28 -18.61
N VAL A 106 -1.47 5.67 -17.40
CA VAL A 106 -0.83 4.78 -16.43
C VAL A 106 -1.81 4.43 -15.32
N PHE A 107 -2.12 3.15 -15.16
CA PHE A 107 -3.01 2.63 -14.12
C PHE A 107 -2.18 2.16 -12.94
N ALA A 108 -2.09 2.97 -11.89
CA ALA A 108 -1.29 2.73 -10.70
C ALA A 108 -2.17 2.47 -9.46
N GLU A 109 -3.27 1.74 -9.62
CA GLU A 109 -4.32 1.50 -8.62
C GLU A 109 -3.99 0.38 -7.61
N GLY A 110 -2.80 -0.22 -7.69
CA GLY A 110 -2.42 -1.36 -6.88
C GLY A 110 -2.96 -2.70 -7.41
N CYS A 111 -2.83 -3.75 -6.61
CA CYS A 111 -3.07 -5.13 -7.04
C CYS A 111 -4.54 -5.45 -7.37
N ARG A 112 -5.50 -4.64 -6.95
CA ARG A 112 -6.94 -4.83 -7.19
C ARG A 112 -7.66 -3.56 -7.60
N GLY A 113 -7.00 -2.72 -8.40
CA GLY A 113 -7.62 -1.55 -8.98
C GLY A 113 -8.87 -1.91 -9.79
N HIS A 114 -9.93 -1.11 -9.69
CA HIS A 114 -11.18 -1.44 -10.37
C HIS A 114 -11.11 -1.21 -11.89
N LEU A 115 -10.34 -0.22 -12.37
CA LEU A 115 -10.07 -0.04 -13.79
C LEU A 115 -9.07 -1.08 -14.30
N GLY A 116 -8.07 -1.42 -13.50
CA GLY A 116 -7.12 -2.48 -13.82
C GLY A 116 -7.80 -3.82 -14.09
N LYS A 117 -8.87 -4.16 -13.36
CA LYS A 117 -9.67 -5.37 -13.61
C LYS A 117 -10.33 -5.36 -14.99
N GLN A 118 -10.89 -4.23 -15.42
CA GLN A 118 -11.48 -4.07 -16.75
C GLN A 118 -10.45 -4.33 -17.86
N LEU A 119 -9.22 -3.78 -17.67
CA LEU A 119 -8.13 -3.97 -18.62
C LEU A 119 -7.63 -5.43 -18.67
N ILE A 120 -7.50 -6.07 -17.50
CA ILE A 120 -7.10 -7.48 -17.39
C ILE A 120 -8.10 -8.36 -18.15
N GLU A 121 -9.40 -8.14 -17.96
CA GLU A 121 -10.47 -8.87 -18.64
C GLU A 121 -10.48 -8.58 -20.14
N LYS A 122 -10.49 -7.31 -20.53
CA LYS A 122 -10.56 -6.90 -21.94
C LYS A 122 -9.40 -7.42 -22.78
N TYR A 123 -8.17 -7.30 -22.25
CA TYR A 123 -6.96 -7.68 -22.98
C TYR A 123 -6.41 -9.06 -22.57
N GLN A 124 -7.13 -9.79 -21.71
CA GLN A 124 -6.74 -11.12 -21.21
C GLN A 124 -5.31 -11.14 -20.65
N LEU A 125 -4.93 -10.09 -19.88
CA LEU A 125 -3.56 -9.88 -19.40
C LEU A 125 -3.07 -10.97 -18.45
N ASN A 126 -3.97 -11.74 -17.84
CA ASN A 126 -3.70 -12.86 -16.96
C ASN A 126 -3.63 -14.21 -17.69
N GLN A 127 -3.87 -14.27 -19.01
CA GLN A 127 -3.83 -15.52 -19.75
C GLN A 127 -2.41 -16.10 -19.79
N GLY A 128 -2.27 -17.36 -19.41
CA GLY A 128 -0.98 -18.07 -19.37
C GLY A 128 -0.05 -17.56 -18.26
N LYS A 129 -0.57 -16.88 -17.25
CA LYS A 129 0.16 -16.45 -16.04
C LYS A 129 -0.28 -17.27 -14.84
N ASP A 130 0.62 -17.42 -13.87
CA ASP A 130 0.28 -18.01 -12.59
C ASP A 130 -0.81 -17.18 -11.87
N PRO A 131 -1.67 -17.83 -11.07
CA PRO A 131 -2.64 -17.13 -10.25
C PRO A 131 -1.98 -16.10 -9.34
N GLN A 132 -2.56 -14.91 -9.27
CA GLN A 132 -2.07 -13.86 -8.38
C GLN A 132 -2.31 -14.24 -6.92
N GLN A 133 -1.26 -14.21 -6.11
CA GLN A 133 -1.34 -14.40 -4.67
C GLN A 133 -1.54 -13.05 -3.97
N TYR A 134 -2.32 -13.06 -2.91
CA TYR A 134 -2.66 -11.87 -2.14
C TYR A 134 -2.29 -12.04 -0.67
N GLY A 135 -1.89 -10.94 -0.06
CA GLY A 135 -1.82 -10.82 1.40
C GLY A 135 -2.75 -9.72 1.88
N ILE A 136 -3.25 -9.85 3.09
CA ILE A 136 -3.95 -8.78 3.80
C ILE A 136 -3.09 -8.31 4.95
N GLY A 137 -3.05 -6.99 5.16
CA GLY A 137 -2.31 -6.39 6.28
C GLY A 137 -3.17 -5.41 7.04
N PHE A 138 -2.99 -5.41 8.35
CA PHE A 138 -3.53 -4.41 9.26
C PHE A 138 -2.39 -3.59 9.82
N LYS A 139 -2.55 -2.28 9.88
CA LYS A 139 -1.54 -1.38 10.42
C LYS A 139 -2.17 -0.33 11.30
N GLU A 140 -1.53 -0.07 12.43
CA GLU A 140 -1.87 0.99 13.36
C GLU A 140 -0.66 1.91 13.59
N ILE A 141 -0.92 3.14 13.97
CA ILE A 141 0.08 4.11 14.40
C ILE A 141 -0.28 4.51 15.82
N TRP A 142 0.66 4.34 16.72
CA TRP A 142 0.48 4.61 18.13
C TRP A 142 1.43 5.71 18.59
N ASP A 143 0.91 6.70 19.31
CA ASP A 143 1.71 7.63 20.09
C ASP A 143 2.02 6.97 21.43
N VAL A 144 3.28 6.87 21.77
CA VAL A 144 3.72 6.19 22.98
C VAL A 144 4.49 7.13 23.90
N LYS A 145 4.59 6.75 25.18
CA LYS A 145 5.43 7.46 26.15
C LYS A 145 6.91 7.28 25.79
N GLU A 146 7.72 8.26 26.19
CA GLU A 146 9.16 8.28 25.92
C GLU A 146 9.88 7.04 26.45
N GLU A 147 9.50 6.59 27.64
CA GLU A 147 10.07 5.38 28.25
C GLU A 147 9.81 4.09 27.45
N ASN A 148 8.82 4.09 26.56
CA ASN A 148 8.45 2.96 25.71
C ASN A 148 8.91 3.13 24.25
N HIS A 149 9.70 4.16 23.96
CA HIS A 149 10.13 4.50 22.62
C HIS A 149 11.66 4.35 22.46
N GLU A 150 12.08 3.67 21.39
CA GLU A 150 13.49 3.56 21.00
C GLU A 150 13.61 3.94 19.52
N GLU A 151 13.81 5.22 19.23
CA GLU A 151 13.82 5.73 17.86
C GLU A 151 14.78 4.97 16.94
N GLY A 152 14.28 4.54 15.80
CA GLY A 152 15.03 3.75 14.84
C GLY A 152 15.05 2.24 15.10
N LEU A 153 14.38 1.75 16.15
CA LEU A 153 14.19 0.30 16.34
C LEU A 153 13.24 -0.26 15.29
N VAL A 154 13.69 -1.28 14.58
CA VAL A 154 12.91 -2.10 13.66
C VAL A 154 12.79 -3.51 14.22
N MET A 155 11.59 -4.01 14.35
CA MET A 155 11.32 -5.36 14.81
C MET A 155 10.41 -6.08 13.82
N HIS A 156 10.82 -7.27 13.41
CA HIS A 156 9.99 -8.19 12.63
C HIS A 156 9.74 -9.45 13.42
N THR A 157 8.59 -10.07 13.21
CA THR A 157 8.24 -11.33 13.85
C THR A 157 7.69 -12.33 12.85
N ALA A 158 7.84 -13.61 13.16
CA ALA A 158 7.20 -14.73 12.47
C ALA A 158 6.69 -15.74 13.52
N GLY A 159 5.85 -16.67 13.11
CA GLY A 159 5.27 -17.72 13.94
C GLY A 159 3.91 -17.36 14.51
N TRP A 160 3.65 -17.75 15.76
CA TRP A 160 2.32 -17.58 16.38
C TRP A 160 1.75 -16.14 16.17
N PRO A 161 0.45 -16.00 15.83
CA PRO A 161 -0.59 -17.03 15.77
C PRO A 161 -0.64 -17.83 14.46
N LEU A 162 0.27 -17.57 13.50
CA LEU A 162 0.32 -18.32 12.26
C LEU A 162 0.98 -19.69 12.46
N ASP A 163 0.56 -20.64 11.65
CA ASP A 163 1.18 -21.96 11.54
C ASP A 163 2.42 -21.94 10.61
N ASN A 164 2.97 -23.12 10.32
CA ASN A 164 4.17 -23.23 9.47
C ASN A 164 3.87 -23.12 7.95
N TYR A 165 2.61 -23.12 7.57
CA TYR A 165 2.17 -23.10 6.16
C TYR A 165 1.65 -21.73 5.75
N THR A 166 1.14 -20.96 6.71
CA THR A 166 0.57 -19.64 6.45
C THR A 166 1.66 -18.58 6.41
N TYR A 167 1.86 -17.98 5.23
CA TYR A 167 2.79 -16.86 5.07
C TYR A 167 2.30 -15.63 5.83
N GLY A 168 3.21 -14.97 6.56
CA GLY A 168 2.89 -13.74 7.25
C GLY A 168 3.81 -13.44 8.42
N GLY A 169 3.39 -12.49 9.24
CA GLY A 169 4.10 -12.04 10.43
C GLY A 169 3.76 -10.61 10.81
N SER A 170 4.47 -10.06 11.79
CA SER A 170 4.26 -8.68 12.22
C SER A 170 5.53 -7.83 12.13
N PHE A 171 5.30 -6.54 12.16
CA PHE A 171 6.36 -5.55 12.28
C PHE A 171 6.03 -4.50 13.32
N VAL A 172 7.06 -3.98 13.97
CA VAL A 172 6.98 -2.85 14.90
C VAL A 172 8.14 -1.91 14.59
N TYR A 173 7.82 -0.67 14.19
CA TYR A 173 8.82 0.33 13.82
C TYR A 173 8.68 1.55 14.70
N HIS A 174 9.74 1.90 15.42
CA HIS A 174 9.80 3.10 16.23
C HIS A 174 10.27 4.28 15.36
N ALA A 175 9.31 5.08 14.93
CA ALA A 175 9.51 6.21 14.02
C ALA A 175 9.82 7.52 14.79
N GLU A 176 9.93 8.63 14.07
CA GLU A 176 10.04 9.97 14.64
C GLU A 176 8.80 10.33 15.48
N ASN A 177 8.90 11.35 16.34
CA ASN A 177 7.82 11.92 17.14
C ASN A 177 7.17 10.94 18.15
N LYS A 178 7.93 9.98 18.68
CA LYS A 178 7.43 8.96 19.63
C LYS A 178 6.28 8.11 19.07
N GLN A 179 6.26 7.94 17.75
CA GLN A 179 5.29 7.09 17.07
C GLN A 179 5.84 5.70 16.84
N ILE A 180 4.98 4.71 17.04
CA ILE A 180 5.26 3.31 16.69
C ILE A 180 4.26 2.88 15.62
N TYR A 181 4.79 2.34 14.53
CA TYR A 181 4.00 1.71 13.47
C TYR A 181 3.97 0.21 13.73
N ILE A 182 2.77 -0.32 13.99
CA ILE A 182 2.54 -1.74 14.24
C ILE A 182 1.72 -2.29 13.10
N GLY A 183 2.15 -3.41 12.54
CA GLY A 183 1.38 -4.07 11.50
C GLY A 183 1.49 -5.58 11.56
N TYR A 184 0.46 -6.22 11.02
CA TYR A 184 0.37 -7.67 10.89
C TYR A 184 -0.12 -8.02 9.49
N VAL A 185 0.55 -8.98 8.86
CA VAL A 185 0.27 -9.40 7.48
C VAL A 185 0.02 -10.90 7.44
N ILE A 186 -0.96 -11.32 6.65
CA ILE A 186 -1.32 -12.73 6.45
C ILE A 186 -1.49 -12.97 4.95
N GLY A 187 -0.87 -14.02 4.41
CA GLY A 187 -1.17 -14.53 3.08
C GLY A 187 -2.61 -15.05 3.01
N LEU A 188 -3.29 -14.84 1.90
CA LEU A 188 -4.69 -15.26 1.70
C LEU A 188 -4.81 -16.61 0.98
N ASP A 189 -3.74 -17.34 0.87
CA ASP A 189 -3.64 -18.68 0.29
C ASP A 189 -3.67 -19.81 1.35
N TYR A 190 -4.00 -19.47 2.60
CA TYR A 190 -4.19 -20.45 3.68
C TYR A 190 -5.46 -21.28 3.47
N GLN A 191 -5.41 -22.54 3.90
CA GLN A 191 -6.53 -23.50 3.88
C GLN A 191 -7.18 -23.62 5.26
#